data_4fa7e0c979df60441a05e4cef733464e
#
_entry.id   4fa7e0c979df60441a05e4cef733464e
#
_cell.length_a   1.000
_cell.length_b   1.000
_cell.length_c   1.000
_cell.angle_alpha   90.00
_cell.angle_beta   90.00
_cell.angle_gamma   90.00
#
_symmetry.space_group_name_H-M   'P 1'
#
loop_
_entity.id
_entity.type
_entity.pdbx_description
1 polymer ?
#
loop_
_entity_poly.entity_id
_entity_poly.type
_entity_poly.pdbx_seq_one_letter_code
_entity_poly.pdbx_strand_id
1 'polypeptide(L)'
;MKKILFLMVSIGSIFVILGSCAKDDDSAASTSTAFTGTTTASGSITVGSATMTGTYAGECNDLTGSSAIGQYVPSDVLANRDVLVVVGNDNVSEESYFYTDTKCTNLSAYLKDGNDNFTVGDQSGDYYKVTYNEARFNVMATTSTAESFYESYFSTNNITNQGTAVDLVVGTEYSMSSNGNIYMNLYSVTSTTVQTGDDSSSTQPTAMDSAVMIKQ
;
A
#
# COMPACT_ATOMS: atom_id res chain seq x y z
N MET A 1 -8.45 4.89 18.65
CA MET A 1 -7.78 5.59 17.54
C MET A 1 -6.38 5.05 17.19
N LYS A 2 -5.81 4.07 17.91
CA LYS A 2 -4.50 3.45 17.60
C LYS A 2 -4.60 2.23 16.65
N LYS A 3 -5.77 1.90 16.12
CA LYS A 3 -6.04 0.56 15.55
C LYS A 3 -6.15 0.52 14.01
N ILE A 4 -6.41 1.64 13.35
CA ILE A 4 -6.35 1.72 11.86
C ILE A 4 -4.91 1.52 11.42
N LEU A 5 -3.98 2.11 12.15
CA LEU A 5 -2.54 1.94 12.01
C LEU A 5 -2.10 0.47 11.97
N PHE A 6 -2.71 -0.39 12.81
CA PHE A 6 -2.32 -1.80 12.89
C PHE A 6 -2.69 -2.61 11.64
N LEU A 7 -3.68 -2.18 10.88
CA LEU A 7 -4.05 -2.83 9.63
C LEU A 7 -2.95 -2.63 8.56
N MET A 8 -2.44 -1.40 8.43
CA MET A 8 -1.45 -1.08 7.41
C MET A 8 -0.05 -1.56 7.76
N VAL A 9 0.39 -1.37 9.01
CA VAL A 9 1.67 -1.93 9.50
C VAL A 9 1.65 -3.46 9.44
N SER A 10 0.49 -4.10 9.67
CA SER A 10 0.39 -5.55 9.59
C SER A 10 0.43 -6.06 8.15
N ILE A 11 -0.09 -5.31 7.20
CA ILE A 11 -0.05 -5.68 5.78
C ILE A 11 1.35 -5.45 5.22
N GLY A 12 2.00 -4.34 5.51
CA GLY A 12 3.40 -4.09 5.13
C GLY A 12 4.38 -5.12 5.72
N SER A 13 4.19 -5.53 6.98
CA SER A 13 5.06 -6.51 7.64
C SER A 13 4.94 -7.95 7.13
N ILE A 14 3.86 -8.30 6.43
CA ILE A 14 3.65 -9.65 5.87
C ILE A 14 4.61 -9.94 4.71
N PHE A 15 5.10 -8.90 4.03
CA PHE A 15 5.98 -9.07 2.86
C PHE A 15 7.40 -9.51 3.21
N VAL A 16 7.86 -9.32 4.45
CA VAL A 16 9.24 -9.65 4.87
C VAL A 16 9.49 -11.16 5.02
N ILE A 17 8.45 -11.99 5.15
CA ILE A 17 8.64 -13.41 5.50
C ILE A 17 8.77 -14.33 4.28
N LEU A 18 8.43 -13.91 3.08
CA LEU A 18 8.40 -14.78 1.89
C LEU A 18 9.55 -14.56 0.89
N GLY A 19 10.50 -13.71 1.21
CA GLY A 19 11.68 -13.44 0.37
C GLY A 19 12.80 -14.46 0.49
N SER A 20 12.56 -15.74 0.23
CA SER A 20 13.64 -16.72 0.12
C SER A 20 13.27 -17.88 -0.79
N CYS A 21 13.41 -17.64 -2.08
CA CYS A 21 13.89 -18.64 -3.04
C CYS A 21 14.33 -17.91 -4.31
N ALA A 22 15.59 -17.50 -4.33
CA ALA A 22 16.26 -17.19 -5.59
C ALA A 22 16.29 -18.47 -6.43
N LYS A 23 15.58 -18.47 -7.53
CA LYS A 23 15.89 -19.26 -8.70
C LYS A 23 16.35 -18.31 -9.77
N ASP A 24 17.64 -18.35 -10.04
CA ASP A 24 18.18 -17.91 -11.32
C ASP A 24 17.46 -18.69 -12.41
N ASP A 25 16.71 -17.99 -13.26
CA ASP A 25 16.51 -18.40 -14.64
C ASP A 25 15.99 -17.20 -15.47
N ASP A 26 16.70 -16.91 -16.54
CA ASP A 26 16.45 -16.09 -17.71
C ASP A 26 15.23 -15.15 -17.67
N SER A 27 15.55 -13.88 -17.50
CA SER A 27 14.64 -12.74 -17.68
C SER A 27 14.09 -12.67 -19.11
N ALA A 28 13.01 -13.37 -19.37
CA ALA A 28 12.04 -12.86 -20.35
C ALA A 28 11.44 -11.60 -19.73
N ALA A 29 11.71 -10.43 -20.30
CA ALA A 29 11.04 -9.20 -19.93
C ALA A 29 9.52 -9.43 -20.01
N SER A 30 8.91 -9.64 -18.86
CA SER A 30 7.46 -9.67 -18.76
C SER A 30 6.99 -8.29 -19.20
N THR A 31 6.29 -8.23 -20.33
CA THR A 31 5.49 -7.07 -20.70
C THR A 31 4.33 -6.99 -19.70
N SER A 32 4.63 -6.50 -18.51
CA SER A 32 3.62 -6.16 -17.51
C SER A 32 2.68 -5.17 -18.16
N THR A 33 1.43 -5.55 -18.36
CA THR A 33 0.38 -4.61 -18.75
C THR A 33 0.42 -3.47 -17.74
N ALA A 34 0.60 -2.23 -18.21
CA ALA A 34 0.69 -1.07 -17.34
C ALA A 34 -0.50 -1.05 -16.37
N PHE A 35 -0.20 -1.00 -15.08
CA PHE A 35 -1.22 -0.91 -14.05
C PHE A 35 -1.42 0.54 -13.65
N THR A 36 -2.60 1.09 -13.90
CA THR A 36 -2.89 2.50 -13.63
C THR A 36 -3.68 2.73 -12.35
N GLY A 37 -4.23 1.69 -11.72
CA GLY A 37 -5.11 1.84 -10.55
C GLY A 37 -6.35 2.68 -10.84
N THR A 38 -6.98 3.19 -9.80
CA THR A 38 -8.17 4.06 -9.89
C THR A 38 -7.89 5.51 -9.48
N THR A 39 -6.72 5.79 -8.88
CA THR A 39 -6.33 7.13 -8.43
C THR A 39 -5.63 7.89 -9.56
N THR A 40 -6.08 9.10 -9.80
CA THR A 40 -5.48 9.97 -10.83
C THR A 40 -4.21 10.61 -10.31
N ALA A 41 -3.11 10.37 -10.99
CA ALA A 41 -1.83 11.00 -10.67
C ALA A 41 -1.80 12.46 -11.09
N SER A 42 -1.18 13.32 -10.26
CA SER A 42 -0.93 14.73 -10.56
C SER A 42 0.24 15.27 -9.73
N GLY A 43 0.86 16.36 -10.17
CA GLY A 43 1.97 16.98 -9.44
C GLY A 43 3.29 16.21 -9.50
N SER A 44 4.20 16.58 -8.59
CA SER A 44 5.55 15.99 -8.51
C SER A 44 6.17 16.19 -7.14
N ILE A 45 6.96 15.22 -6.67
CA ILE A 45 7.69 15.27 -5.41
C ILE A 45 9.16 14.97 -5.68
N THR A 46 10.06 15.85 -5.26
CA THR A 46 11.51 15.65 -5.39
C THR A 46 12.05 14.96 -4.14
N VAL A 47 12.73 13.82 -4.34
CA VAL A 47 13.43 13.06 -3.30
C VAL A 47 14.90 12.97 -3.70
N GLY A 48 15.75 13.71 -3.02
CA GLY A 48 17.15 13.86 -3.40
C GLY A 48 17.34 14.50 -4.78
N SER A 49 17.99 13.77 -5.68
CA SER A 49 18.20 14.20 -7.07
C SER A 49 17.11 13.69 -8.04
N ALA A 50 16.19 12.86 -7.57
CA ALA A 50 15.14 12.28 -8.40
C ALA A 50 13.79 12.95 -8.14
N THR A 51 12.91 12.94 -9.14
CA THR A 51 11.56 13.48 -9.05
C THR A 51 10.54 12.37 -9.32
N MET A 52 9.68 12.13 -8.33
CA MET A 52 8.52 11.23 -8.47
C MET A 52 7.39 11.96 -9.18
N THR A 53 6.81 11.32 -10.18
CA THR A 53 5.60 11.77 -10.88
C THR A 53 4.83 10.56 -11.39
N GLY A 54 3.51 10.64 -11.39
CA GLY A 54 2.69 9.56 -11.95
C GLY A 54 2.45 8.43 -10.97
N THR A 55 2.30 7.22 -11.49
CA THR A 55 1.99 6.00 -10.75
C THR A 55 3.20 5.06 -10.79
N TYR A 56 3.48 4.41 -9.67
CA TYR A 56 4.45 3.34 -9.53
C TYR A 56 3.73 2.10 -9.01
N ALA A 57 3.97 0.94 -9.62
CA ALA A 57 3.32 -0.30 -9.21
C ALA A 57 4.36 -1.41 -9.00
N GLY A 58 4.14 -2.18 -7.95
CA GLY A 58 4.84 -3.42 -7.69
C GLY A 58 4.42 -4.53 -8.66
N GLU A 59 5.12 -5.63 -8.62
CA GLU A 59 4.72 -6.85 -9.33
C GLU A 59 3.47 -7.47 -8.68
N CYS A 60 2.79 -8.34 -9.42
CA CYS A 60 1.74 -9.17 -8.86
C CYS A 60 2.39 -10.23 -7.97
N ASN A 61 2.17 -10.12 -6.66
CA ASN A 61 2.76 -11.01 -5.67
C ASN A 61 1.79 -12.14 -5.32
N ASP A 62 2.20 -13.38 -5.53
CA ASP A 62 1.42 -14.58 -5.20
C ASP A 62 1.44 -14.81 -3.69
N LEU A 63 0.27 -14.81 -3.08
CA LEU A 63 0.06 -15.07 -1.65
C LEU A 63 -0.39 -16.49 -1.34
N THR A 64 -0.46 -17.38 -2.32
CA THR A 64 -0.96 -18.75 -2.13
C THR A 64 -0.19 -19.47 -1.02
N GLY A 65 -0.93 -19.95 -0.02
CA GLY A 65 -0.34 -20.60 1.15
C GLY A 65 0.21 -19.65 2.22
N SER A 66 0.06 -18.34 2.04
CA SER A 66 0.43 -17.37 3.08
C SER A 66 -0.49 -17.47 4.30
N SER A 67 0.10 -17.39 5.50
CA SER A 67 -0.66 -17.30 6.75
C SER A 67 -1.43 -15.97 6.92
N ALA A 68 -1.17 -14.99 6.06
CA ALA A 68 -1.90 -13.73 6.02
C ALA A 68 -3.35 -13.89 5.56
N ILE A 69 -3.60 -14.89 4.68
CA ILE A 69 -4.93 -15.14 4.12
C ILE A 69 -5.89 -15.57 5.24
N GLY A 70 -7.03 -14.90 5.32
CA GLY A 70 -8.05 -15.09 6.36
C GLY A 70 -7.72 -14.47 7.71
N GLN A 71 -6.47 -14.02 7.93
CA GLN A 71 -6.06 -13.35 9.15
C GLN A 71 -5.96 -11.81 8.97
N TYR A 72 -5.30 -11.37 7.91
CA TYR A 72 -5.04 -9.95 7.62
C TYR A 72 -5.62 -9.51 6.29
N VAL A 73 -5.85 -10.44 5.40
CA VAL A 73 -6.52 -10.22 4.11
C VAL A 73 -7.69 -11.20 3.93
N PRO A 74 -8.71 -10.87 3.13
CA PRO A 74 -9.83 -11.76 2.88
C PRO A 74 -9.42 -13.17 2.45
N SER A 75 -10.21 -14.18 2.81
CA SER A 75 -9.88 -15.59 2.54
C SER A 75 -9.95 -15.98 1.06
N ASP A 76 -10.56 -15.16 0.22
CA ASP A 76 -10.62 -15.33 -1.23
C ASP A 76 -9.44 -14.70 -1.98
N VAL A 77 -8.52 -14.06 -1.27
CA VAL A 77 -7.33 -13.43 -1.85
C VAL A 77 -6.26 -14.47 -2.15
N LEU A 78 -5.71 -14.44 -3.37
CA LEU A 78 -4.59 -15.27 -3.82
C LEU A 78 -3.37 -14.46 -4.23
N ALA A 79 -3.52 -13.16 -4.50
CA ALA A 79 -2.40 -12.28 -4.81
C ALA A 79 -2.68 -10.85 -4.38
N ASN A 80 -1.61 -10.04 -4.30
CA ASN A 80 -1.72 -8.60 -4.12
C ASN A 80 -0.78 -7.85 -5.05
N ARG A 81 -1.02 -6.54 -5.14
CA ARG A 81 -0.14 -5.56 -5.78
C ARG A 81 -0.18 -4.26 -5.01
N ASP A 82 0.99 -3.71 -4.71
CA ASP A 82 1.13 -2.41 -4.09
C ASP A 82 1.39 -1.34 -5.13
N VAL A 83 0.86 -0.15 -4.89
CA VAL A 83 0.89 0.97 -5.82
C VAL A 83 1.13 2.26 -5.04
N LEU A 84 2.01 3.09 -5.55
CA LEU A 84 2.22 4.46 -5.08
C LEU A 84 1.81 5.43 -6.19
N VAL A 85 0.93 6.36 -5.87
CA VAL A 85 0.48 7.41 -6.81
C VAL A 85 0.85 8.78 -6.27
N VAL A 86 1.57 9.57 -7.06
CA VAL A 86 1.81 10.98 -6.73
C VAL A 86 0.56 11.77 -7.10
N VAL A 87 -0.13 12.34 -6.11
CA VAL A 87 -1.41 13.03 -6.29
C VAL A 87 -1.33 14.54 -6.03
N GLY A 88 -0.14 15.05 -5.75
CA GLY A 88 0.13 16.46 -5.49
C GLY A 88 1.63 16.75 -5.45
N ASN A 89 2.00 17.94 -5.03
CA ASN A 89 3.41 18.32 -4.85
C ASN A 89 3.95 17.93 -3.47
N ASP A 90 3.06 17.52 -2.56
CA ASP A 90 3.34 17.07 -1.22
C ASP A 90 2.35 15.96 -0.77
N ASN A 91 1.71 15.30 -1.73
CA ASN A 91 0.69 14.30 -1.48
C ASN A 91 0.95 13.03 -2.28
N VAL A 92 0.84 11.89 -1.60
CA VAL A 92 0.89 10.56 -2.23
C VAL A 92 -0.33 9.75 -1.81
N SER A 93 -0.69 8.77 -2.64
CA SER A 93 -1.60 7.69 -2.27
C SER A 93 -0.82 6.39 -2.27
N GLU A 94 -0.81 5.69 -1.15
CA GLU A 94 -0.29 4.34 -1.03
C GLU A 94 -1.47 3.37 -1.08
N GLU A 95 -1.42 2.41 -1.98
CA GLU A 95 -2.58 1.59 -2.31
C GLU A 95 -2.19 0.11 -2.36
N SER A 96 -3.01 -0.74 -1.76
CA SER A 96 -2.88 -2.20 -1.84
C SER A 96 -4.10 -2.79 -2.51
N TYR A 97 -3.89 -3.50 -3.61
CA TYR A 97 -4.92 -4.20 -4.38
C TYR A 97 -4.82 -5.70 -4.15
N PHE A 98 -5.93 -6.33 -3.80
CA PHE A 98 -6.03 -7.76 -3.47
C PHE A 98 -6.87 -8.47 -4.51
N TYR A 99 -6.41 -9.64 -4.97
CA TYR A 99 -6.99 -10.35 -6.11
C TYR A 99 -7.36 -11.77 -5.75
N THR A 100 -8.45 -12.26 -6.35
CA THR A 100 -8.92 -13.65 -6.22
C THR A 100 -8.19 -14.62 -7.14
N ASP A 101 -7.21 -14.15 -7.90
CA ASP A 101 -6.36 -14.96 -8.77
C ASP A 101 -4.89 -14.53 -8.67
N THR A 102 -3.97 -15.45 -9.01
CA THR A 102 -2.53 -15.23 -8.94
C THR A 102 -1.96 -14.37 -10.09
N LYS A 103 -2.81 -13.88 -10.99
CA LYS A 103 -2.41 -13.01 -12.12
C LYS A 103 -2.79 -11.55 -11.91
N CYS A 104 -3.36 -11.21 -10.75
CA CYS A 104 -3.86 -9.88 -10.43
C CYS A 104 -4.85 -9.32 -11.47
N THR A 105 -5.83 -10.15 -11.88
CA THR A 105 -6.85 -9.77 -12.86
C THR A 105 -8.24 -9.58 -12.27
N ASN A 106 -8.59 -10.36 -11.24
CA ASN A 106 -9.91 -10.32 -10.61
C ASN A 106 -9.80 -9.74 -9.20
N LEU A 107 -10.21 -8.48 -9.05
CA LEU A 107 -10.11 -7.75 -7.79
C LEU A 107 -11.05 -8.35 -6.73
N SER A 108 -10.55 -8.56 -5.50
CA SER A 108 -11.33 -8.87 -4.30
C SER A 108 -11.59 -7.60 -3.49
N ALA A 109 -10.56 -6.79 -3.30
CA ALA A 109 -10.65 -5.54 -2.57
C ALA A 109 -9.46 -4.62 -2.89
N TYR A 110 -9.57 -3.36 -2.50
CA TYR A 110 -8.42 -2.49 -2.33
C TYR A 110 -8.51 -1.66 -1.05
N LEU A 111 -7.35 -1.27 -0.57
CA LEU A 111 -7.16 -0.29 0.50
C LEU A 111 -6.29 0.84 -0.05
N LYS A 112 -6.58 2.08 0.34
CA LYS A 112 -5.80 3.26 -0.08
C LYS A 112 -5.60 4.21 1.09
N ASP A 113 -4.37 4.59 1.30
CA ASP A 113 -3.98 5.67 2.21
C ASP A 113 -3.65 6.93 1.44
N GLY A 114 -4.41 7.97 1.68
CA GLY A 114 -4.07 9.31 1.21
C GLY A 114 -3.19 10.01 2.23
N ASN A 115 -1.94 10.29 1.85
CA ASN A 115 -0.91 10.88 2.70
C ASN A 115 -0.62 12.31 2.25
N ASP A 116 -0.79 13.26 3.16
CA ASP A 116 -0.57 14.69 2.96
C ASP A 116 0.70 15.17 3.67
N ASN A 117 1.18 16.37 3.32
CA ASN A 117 2.35 17.00 3.92
C ASN A 117 3.62 16.14 3.81
N PHE A 118 3.80 15.48 2.67
CA PHE A 118 4.98 14.66 2.40
C PHE A 118 6.24 15.53 2.42
N THR A 119 7.11 15.28 3.39
CA THR A 119 8.34 16.02 3.60
C THR A 119 9.55 15.12 3.48
N VAL A 120 10.51 15.53 2.68
CA VAL A 120 11.79 14.84 2.51
C VAL A 120 12.80 15.42 3.48
N GLY A 121 13.35 14.55 4.32
CA GLY A 121 14.39 14.88 5.31
C GLY A 121 15.78 14.43 4.86
N ASP A 122 16.62 14.08 5.84
CA ASP A 122 18.01 13.74 5.62
C ASP A 122 18.21 12.46 4.81
N GLN A 123 19.24 12.45 3.99
CA GLN A 123 19.73 11.25 3.32
C GLN A 123 20.40 10.31 4.33
N SER A 124 20.14 9.01 4.20
CA SER A 124 20.75 7.95 4.99
C SER A 124 21.17 6.80 4.08
N GLY A 125 22.43 6.76 3.67
CA GLY A 125 22.90 5.83 2.64
C GLY A 125 22.28 6.14 1.28
N ASP A 126 21.63 5.16 0.67
CA ASP A 126 20.99 5.26 -0.65
C ASP A 126 19.50 5.66 -0.59
N TYR A 127 19.01 6.04 0.57
CA TYR A 127 17.61 6.40 0.79
C TYR A 127 17.45 7.70 1.57
N TYR A 128 16.26 8.26 1.56
CA TYR A 128 15.89 9.49 2.25
C TYR A 128 14.84 9.16 3.32
N LYS A 129 14.99 9.81 4.48
CA LYS A 129 13.93 9.83 5.49
C LYS A 129 12.80 10.70 5.00
N VAL A 130 11.57 10.21 5.14
CA VAL A 130 10.39 11.00 4.82
C VAL A 130 9.42 10.99 5.98
N THR A 131 8.60 12.04 6.05
CA THR A 131 7.47 12.12 6.98
C THR A 131 6.24 12.57 6.21
N TYR A 132 5.08 12.10 6.62
CA TYR A 132 3.79 12.48 6.07
C TYR A 132 2.67 12.29 7.09
N ASN A 133 1.52 12.89 6.82
CA ASN A 133 0.32 12.72 7.64
C ASN A 133 -0.64 11.82 6.89
N GLU A 134 -1.12 10.76 7.54
CA GLU A 134 -2.27 10.02 7.03
C GLU A 134 -3.51 10.92 7.09
N ALA A 135 -4.04 11.28 5.93
CA ALA A 135 -5.17 12.18 5.81
C ALA A 135 -6.49 11.45 5.59
N ARG A 136 -6.46 10.36 4.83
CA ARG A 136 -7.63 9.57 4.44
C ARG A 136 -7.29 8.09 4.35
N PHE A 137 -8.30 7.29 4.63
CA PHE A 137 -8.27 5.85 4.38
C PHE A 137 -9.51 5.46 3.57
N ASN A 138 -9.32 4.80 2.46
CA ASN A 138 -10.41 4.30 1.63
C ASN A 138 -10.33 2.77 1.54
N VAL A 139 -11.50 2.15 1.53
CA VAL A 139 -11.65 0.71 1.32
C VAL A 139 -12.76 0.44 0.32
N MET A 140 -12.54 -0.51 -0.57
CA MET A 140 -13.60 -1.06 -1.43
C MET A 140 -13.49 -2.58 -1.45
N ALA A 141 -14.57 -3.25 -1.09
CA ALA A 141 -14.74 -4.68 -1.33
C ALA A 141 -15.45 -4.89 -2.67
N THR A 142 -14.97 -5.80 -3.50
CA THR A 142 -15.62 -6.19 -4.76
C THR A 142 -16.22 -7.60 -4.69
N THR A 143 -15.97 -8.31 -3.59
CA THR A 143 -16.57 -9.60 -3.26
C THR A 143 -17.26 -9.54 -1.91
N SER A 144 -18.27 -10.39 -1.71
CA SER A 144 -18.94 -10.51 -0.40
C SER A 144 -18.03 -11.10 0.68
N THR A 145 -17.01 -11.87 0.30
CA THR A 145 -15.99 -12.37 1.22
C THR A 145 -15.15 -11.23 1.76
N ALA A 146 -14.71 -10.31 0.90
CA ALA A 146 -13.94 -9.15 1.31
C ALA A 146 -14.79 -8.16 2.13
N GLU A 147 -16.05 -7.91 1.75
CA GLU A 147 -16.99 -7.10 2.52
C GLU A 147 -17.11 -7.61 3.95
N SER A 148 -17.51 -8.87 4.13
CA SER A 148 -17.68 -9.48 5.45
C SER A 148 -16.37 -9.50 6.26
N PHE A 149 -15.23 -9.72 5.60
CA PHE A 149 -13.92 -9.69 6.26
C PHE A 149 -13.61 -8.32 6.84
N TYR A 150 -13.69 -7.26 6.04
CA TYR A 150 -13.34 -5.91 6.50
C TYR A 150 -14.33 -5.36 7.52
N GLU A 151 -15.63 -5.62 7.40
CA GLU A 151 -16.61 -5.26 8.42
C GLU A 151 -16.31 -5.94 9.77
N SER A 152 -16.04 -7.25 9.74
CA SER A 152 -15.65 -8.01 10.93
C SER A 152 -14.35 -7.47 11.53
N TYR A 153 -13.35 -7.20 10.67
CA TYR A 153 -12.06 -6.65 11.08
C TYR A 153 -12.22 -5.28 11.76
N PHE A 154 -12.97 -4.37 11.15
CA PHE A 154 -13.22 -3.03 11.68
C PHE A 154 -13.99 -3.10 13.00
N SER A 155 -15.04 -3.92 13.07
CA SER A 155 -15.82 -4.15 14.29
C SER A 155 -14.97 -4.70 15.44
N THR A 156 -14.18 -5.75 15.18
CA THR A 156 -13.31 -6.40 16.18
C THR A 156 -12.25 -5.44 16.72
N ASN A 157 -11.74 -4.56 15.86
CA ASN A 157 -10.70 -3.59 16.22
C ASN A 157 -11.28 -2.24 16.70
N ASN A 158 -12.61 -2.10 16.80
CA ASN A 158 -13.33 -0.87 17.11
C ASN A 158 -12.92 0.29 16.18
N ILE A 159 -12.72 -0.02 14.91
CA ILE A 159 -12.49 0.96 13.87
C ILE A 159 -13.85 1.48 13.44
N THR A 160 -14.04 2.79 13.56
CA THR A 160 -15.30 3.46 13.22
C THR A 160 -15.00 4.70 12.40
N ASN A 161 -15.95 5.11 11.56
CA ASN A 161 -15.90 6.41 10.94
C ASN A 161 -16.67 7.41 11.80
N GLN A 162 -15.93 8.31 12.44
CA GLN A 162 -16.51 9.34 13.34
C GLN A 162 -17.50 8.77 14.40
N GLY A 163 -17.15 7.58 14.94
CA GLY A 163 -17.97 6.89 15.94
C GLY A 163 -19.10 6.02 15.37
N THR A 164 -19.28 6.00 14.05
CA THR A 164 -20.26 5.13 13.39
C THR A 164 -19.57 3.84 12.90
N ALA A 165 -20.22 2.71 13.09
CA ALA A 165 -19.75 1.44 12.54
C ALA A 165 -19.62 1.53 11.00
N VAL A 166 -18.61 0.87 10.46
CA VAL A 166 -18.40 0.79 9.01
C VAL A 166 -19.32 -0.30 8.47
N ASP A 167 -20.15 0.06 7.50
CA ASP A 167 -21.09 -0.81 6.78
C ASP A 167 -20.74 -0.69 5.29
N LEU A 168 -20.07 -1.71 4.76
CA LEU A 168 -19.58 -1.71 3.39
C LEU A 168 -20.67 -2.19 2.44
N VAL A 169 -20.57 -1.78 1.19
CA VAL A 169 -21.41 -2.26 0.09
C VAL A 169 -20.48 -2.70 -1.05
N VAL A 170 -20.61 -3.95 -1.48
CA VAL A 170 -19.80 -4.50 -2.59
C VAL A 170 -19.82 -3.57 -3.79
N GLY A 171 -18.64 -3.25 -4.31
CA GLY A 171 -18.44 -2.36 -5.45
C GLY A 171 -18.52 -0.86 -5.13
N THR A 172 -18.69 -0.49 -3.85
CA THR A 172 -18.73 0.92 -3.43
C THR A 172 -17.50 1.25 -2.59
N GLU A 173 -16.79 2.32 -2.95
CA GLU A 173 -15.67 2.82 -2.14
C GLU A 173 -16.21 3.53 -0.89
N TYR A 174 -15.70 3.14 0.25
CA TYR A 174 -15.99 3.74 1.54
C TYR A 174 -14.78 4.55 2.02
N SER A 175 -14.99 5.81 2.35
CA SER A 175 -13.92 6.73 2.78
C SER A 175 -14.05 7.07 4.25
N MET A 176 -12.95 6.97 4.97
CA MET A 176 -12.82 7.34 6.38
C MET A 176 -11.82 8.47 6.53
N SER A 177 -12.12 9.42 7.41
CA SER A 177 -11.15 10.41 7.82
C SER A 177 -10.12 9.79 8.76
N SER A 178 -8.85 10.03 8.48
CA SER A 178 -7.78 9.66 9.39
C SER A 178 -7.75 10.58 10.62
N ASN A 179 -7.03 10.16 11.63
CA ASN A 179 -6.74 10.97 12.84
C ASN A 179 -5.57 11.94 12.65
N GLY A 180 -4.97 12.00 11.46
CA GLY A 180 -3.86 12.89 11.13
C GLY A 180 -2.54 12.50 11.81
N ASN A 181 -2.33 11.22 12.08
CA ASN A 181 -1.04 10.75 12.60
C ASN A 181 0.08 11.06 11.62
N ILE A 182 1.24 11.45 12.18
CA ILE A 182 2.47 11.61 11.42
C ILE A 182 3.16 10.25 11.35
N TYR A 183 3.52 9.88 10.14
CA TYR A 183 4.31 8.68 9.85
C TYR A 183 5.71 9.04 9.39
N MET A 184 6.63 8.15 9.66
CA MET A 184 8.02 8.18 9.22
C MET A 184 8.27 6.97 8.34
N ASN A 185 8.95 7.18 7.21
CA ASN A 185 9.29 6.11 6.28
C ASN A 185 10.67 6.37 5.66
N LEU A 186 11.14 5.44 4.85
CA LEU A 186 12.34 5.55 4.01
C LEU A 186 11.93 5.44 2.56
N TYR A 187 12.53 6.28 1.71
CA TYR A 187 12.29 6.27 0.27
C TYR A 187 13.60 6.23 -0.49
N SER A 188 13.74 5.29 -1.42
CA SER A 188 14.75 5.28 -2.47
C SER A 188 14.06 5.51 -3.80
N VAL A 189 14.44 6.55 -4.51
CA VAL A 189 13.77 7.00 -5.72
C VAL A 189 14.75 7.15 -6.86
N THR A 190 14.38 6.61 -8.01
CA THR A 190 15.04 6.88 -9.30
C THR A 190 14.03 7.50 -10.27
N SER A 191 14.45 7.76 -11.50
CA SER A 191 13.54 8.25 -12.55
C SER A 191 12.41 7.26 -12.91
N THR A 192 12.59 5.98 -12.59
CA THR A 192 11.69 4.88 -13.02
C THR A 192 11.23 3.98 -11.88
N THR A 193 11.81 4.10 -10.71
CA THR A 193 11.49 3.21 -9.58
C THR A 193 11.30 3.97 -8.29
N VAL A 194 10.47 3.43 -7.41
CA VAL A 194 10.36 3.79 -6.00
C VAL A 194 10.43 2.52 -5.16
N GLN A 195 11.19 2.58 -4.09
CA GLN A 195 11.23 1.58 -3.03
C GLN A 195 11.00 2.28 -1.71
N THR A 196 10.17 1.70 -0.85
CA THR A 196 9.83 2.24 0.46
C THR A 196 10.36 1.33 1.56
N GLY A 197 10.41 1.82 2.78
CA GLY A 197 10.59 1.00 3.99
C GLY A 197 9.25 0.81 4.69
N ASP A 198 9.27 0.08 5.80
CA ASP A 198 8.10 -0.01 6.68
C ASP A 198 7.83 1.36 7.31
N ASP A 199 6.61 1.85 7.17
CA ASP A 199 6.21 3.09 7.82
C ASP A 199 5.94 2.89 9.32
N SER A 200 6.13 3.95 10.09
CA SER A 200 5.91 3.93 11.54
C SER A 200 5.54 5.31 12.06
N SER A 201 4.59 5.35 12.99
CA SER A 201 4.23 6.57 13.72
C SER A 201 5.08 6.82 14.97
N SER A 202 5.99 5.92 15.33
CA SER A 202 6.75 6.00 16.59
C SER A 202 8.26 6.08 16.42
N THR A 203 8.80 5.45 15.40
CA THR A 203 10.26 5.36 15.17
C THR A 203 10.57 5.41 13.68
N GLN A 204 11.65 6.09 13.32
CA GLN A 204 12.14 6.08 11.93
C GLN A 204 12.54 4.65 11.55
N PRO A 205 12.03 4.09 10.44
CA PRO A 205 12.50 2.82 9.90
C PRO A 205 14.01 2.83 9.63
N THR A 206 14.64 1.68 9.70
CA THR A 206 16.10 1.51 9.48
C THR A 206 16.40 0.58 8.31
N ALA A 207 15.39 -0.02 7.71
CA ALA A 207 15.51 -0.92 6.57
C ALA A 207 14.50 -0.56 5.48
N MET A 208 14.83 -0.92 4.25
CA MET A 208 13.94 -0.83 3.09
C MET A 208 13.22 -2.16 2.90
N ASP A 209 12.02 -2.11 2.39
CA ASP A 209 11.33 -3.31 1.87
C ASP A 209 12.08 -3.88 0.67
N SER A 210 11.89 -5.18 0.44
CA SER A 210 12.48 -5.83 -0.75
C SER A 210 11.73 -5.47 -2.04
N ALA A 211 10.48 -5.05 -1.95
CA ALA A 211 9.66 -4.73 -3.11
C ALA A 211 10.07 -3.41 -3.76
N VAL A 212 10.20 -3.43 -5.08
CA VAL A 212 10.46 -2.24 -5.90
C VAL A 212 9.26 -1.98 -6.78
N MET A 213 8.71 -0.78 -6.71
CA MET A 213 7.63 -0.33 -7.56
C MET A 213 8.22 0.35 -8.81
N ILE A 214 7.69 0.00 -9.98
CA ILE A 214 8.15 0.50 -11.27
C ILE A 214 7.14 1.50 -11.82
N LYS A 215 7.64 2.59 -12.38
CA LYS A 215 6.82 3.64 -13.00
C LYS A 215 6.01 3.08 -14.18
N GLN A 216 4.72 3.40 -14.19
CA GLN A 216 3.76 2.96 -15.19
C GLN A 216 3.59 3.96 -16.33
#